data_e65a9d4e2b48f2345a70ce9f560911ee
#
_entry.id   e65a9d4e2b48f2345a70ce9f560911ee
#
_cell.length_a   1.000
_cell.length_b   1.000
_cell.length_c   1.000
_cell.angle_alpha   90.00
_cell.angle_beta   90.00
_cell.angle_gamma   90.00
#
_symmetry.space_group_name_H-M   'P 1'
#
loop_
_entity.id
_entity.type
_entity.pdbx_description
1 polymer ?
#
loop_
_entity_poly.entity_id
_entity_poly.type
_entity_poly.pdbx_seq_one_letter_code
_entity_poly.pdbx_strand_id
1 'polypeptide(L)'
;EWQVENGKINFNQYNVRFLSVQAMKNKSKSLFFNQNHTNFRVDTNLTNMKRELRNFIIGDFIQIDLANSQPYMFNHLLIILMDKLNLSYIDVDAPINLLNPFVDKLLRQLINPPRLDLTEVIRYNEWTCSGKIYDLFTSNFDITRDEAKEWFLAAFYSSNYSEKYKEAKEIFKAEFPSIYYLIKQLKVKEYAALSIAMQNLESDIFIETIAR
;
A
#
# COMPACT_ATOMS: atom_id res chain seq x y z
N GLU A 1 12.29 21.55 -20.54
CA GLU A 1 11.75 22.64 -21.40
C GLU A 1 10.76 22.09 -22.43
N TRP A 2 11.12 21.17 -23.31
CA TRP A 2 10.25 20.62 -24.35
C TRP A 2 8.84 20.17 -23.84
N GLN A 3 8.75 19.57 -22.63
CA GLN A 3 7.46 19.15 -22.06
C GLN A 3 6.57 20.34 -21.66
N VAL A 4 7.15 21.46 -21.28
CA VAL A 4 6.43 22.72 -21.00
C VAL A 4 5.92 23.33 -22.28
N GLU A 5 6.78 23.44 -23.28
CA GLU A 5 6.47 24.00 -24.60
C GLU A 5 5.35 23.24 -25.31
N ASN A 6 5.28 21.92 -25.10
CA ASN A 6 4.25 21.06 -25.67
C ASN A 6 3.04 20.82 -24.71
N GLY A 7 2.92 21.61 -23.65
CA GLY A 7 1.78 21.56 -22.72
C GLY A 7 1.64 20.29 -21.90
N LYS A 8 2.66 19.40 -21.88
CA LYS A 8 2.64 18.15 -21.13
C LYS A 8 2.81 18.34 -19.62
N ILE A 9 3.48 19.42 -19.23
CA ILE A 9 3.63 19.86 -17.83
C ILE A 9 3.53 21.37 -17.77
N ASN A 10 3.05 21.92 -16.65
CA ASN A 10 3.08 23.36 -16.43
C ASN A 10 4.45 23.81 -15.90
N PHE A 11 4.67 25.13 -15.90
CA PHE A 11 5.96 25.73 -15.49
C PHE A 11 6.33 25.39 -14.03
N ASN A 12 5.36 25.32 -13.12
CA ASN A 12 5.61 24.93 -11.74
C ASN A 12 6.11 23.47 -11.62
N GLN A 13 5.49 22.57 -12.38
CA GLN A 13 5.94 21.17 -12.43
C GLN A 13 7.34 21.05 -13.02
N TYR A 14 7.66 21.83 -14.04
CA TYR A 14 9.01 21.91 -14.59
C TYR A 14 10.01 22.36 -13.53
N ASN A 15 9.72 23.46 -12.83
CA ASN A 15 10.62 24.01 -11.80
C ASN A 15 10.88 23.00 -10.68
N VAL A 16 9.86 22.31 -10.19
CA VAL A 16 10.01 21.26 -9.17
C VAL A 16 10.93 20.14 -9.66
N ARG A 17 10.76 19.69 -10.90
CA ARG A 17 11.60 18.66 -11.50
C ARG A 17 13.05 19.14 -11.69
N PHE A 18 13.23 20.36 -12.18
CA PHE A 18 14.52 20.98 -12.35
C PHE A 18 15.28 21.12 -11.03
N LEU A 19 14.63 21.64 -9.98
CA LEU A 19 15.20 21.77 -8.64
C LEU A 19 15.58 20.42 -8.05
N SER A 20 14.79 19.38 -8.26
CA SER A 20 15.10 18.02 -7.80
C SER A 20 16.39 17.50 -8.44
N VAL A 21 16.59 17.74 -9.75
CA VAL A 21 17.82 17.36 -10.46
C VAL A 21 19.01 18.20 -9.99
N GLN A 22 18.83 19.52 -9.81
CA GLN A 22 19.89 20.40 -9.32
C GLN A 22 20.33 20.06 -7.90
N ALA A 23 19.37 19.68 -7.03
CA ALA A 23 19.67 19.23 -5.68
C ALA A 23 20.59 18.01 -5.67
N MET A 24 20.39 17.07 -6.60
CA MET A 24 21.26 15.90 -6.71
C MET A 24 22.63 16.20 -7.32
N LYS A 25 22.75 17.18 -8.21
CA LYS A 25 24.03 17.61 -8.77
C LYS A 25 24.91 18.34 -7.75
N ASN A 26 24.31 19.07 -6.84
CA ASN A 26 25.02 19.84 -5.80
C ASN A 26 25.33 18.96 -4.58
N LYS A 27 26.32 18.10 -4.73
CA LYS A 27 26.70 17.00 -3.80
C LYS A 27 26.83 17.36 -2.31
N SER A 28 26.86 18.63 -1.90
CA SER A 28 27.26 18.96 -0.53
C SER A 28 26.20 19.54 0.39
N LYS A 29 25.03 19.97 -0.09
CA LYS A 29 24.06 20.68 0.77
C LYS A 29 22.58 20.33 0.58
N SER A 30 22.22 19.50 -0.36
CA SER A 30 20.81 19.29 -0.73
C SER A 30 20.36 17.83 -0.81
N LEU A 31 21.24 16.90 -0.46
CA LEU A 31 20.81 15.51 -0.28
C LEU A 31 20.13 15.38 1.08
N PHE A 32 18.93 14.87 1.09
CA PHE A 32 18.21 14.60 2.32
C PHE A 32 17.83 13.13 2.44
N PHE A 33 17.76 12.71 3.66
CA PHE A 33 17.19 11.43 4.08
C PHE A 33 16.28 11.75 5.26
N ASN A 34 15.02 11.45 5.13
CA ASN A 34 14.05 11.64 6.18
C ASN A 34 13.14 10.42 6.30
N GLN A 35 12.95 9.96 7.51
CA GLN A 35 11.94 8.94 7.78
C GLN A 35 10.66 9.65 8.22
N ASN A 36 9.59 9.44 7.46
CA ASN A 36 8.29 10.04 7.76
C ASN A 36 7.73 9.47 9.06
N HIS A 37 7.38 10.33 10.02
CA HIS A 37 6.90 9.92 11.34
C HIS A 37 5.49 9.31 11.33
N THR A 38 4.74 9.47 10.25
CA THR A 38 3.37 8.93 10.14
C THR A 38 3.36 7.50 9.59
N ASN A 39 4.09 7.26 8.51
CA ASN A 39 4.07 5.99 7.80
C ASN A 39 5.44 5.31 7.71
N PHE A 40 6.45 5.87 8.36
CA PHE A 40 7.84 5.42 8.42
C PHE A 40 8.55 5.23 7.08
N ARG A 41 7.91 5.62 5.98
CA ARG A 41 8.56 5.61 4.67
C ARG A 41 9.78 6.51 4.66
N VAL A 42 10.79 6.05 3.95
CA VAL A 42 12.02 6.82 3.75
C VAL A 42 11.85 7.74 2.56
N ASP A 43 11.92 9.03 2.83
CA ASP A 43 11.92 10.08 1.83
C ASP A 43 13.35 10.54 1.56
N THR A 44 13.76 10.47 0.31
CA THR A 44 15.07 10.93 -0.18
C THR A 44 14.88 11.74 -1.46
N ASN A 45 15.94 12.40 -1.90
CA ASN A 45 15.93 13.03 -3.22
C ASN A 45 15.57 12.03 -4.33
N LEU A 46 15.98 10.77 -4.18
CA LEU A 46 15.73 9.73 -5.17
C LEU A 46 14.30 9.21 -5.13
N THR A 47 13.74 8.93 -3.93
CA THR A 47 12.37 8.44 -3.78
C THR A 47 11.35 9.48 -4.22
N ASN A 48 11.63 10.77 -4.01
CA ASN A 48 10.77 11.88 -4.39
C ASN A 48 10.96 12.33 -5.85
N MET A 49 11.97 11.78 -6.54
CA MET A 49 12.19 12.09 -7.94
C MET A 49 11.14 11.40 -8.83
N LYS A 50 10.64 12.12 -9.82
CA LYS A 50 9.72 11.56 -10.82
C LYS A 50 10.36 10.37 -11.54
N ARG A 51 9.56 9.31 -11.76
CA ARG A 51 10.01 8.04 -12.34
C ARG A 51 10.78 8.24 -13.64
N GLU A 52 10.29 9.13 -14.51
CA GLU A 52 10.91 9.43 -15.82
C GLU A 52 12.32 10.01 -15.67
N LEU A 53 12.59 10.75 -14.58
CA LEU A 53 13.90 11.34 -14.32
C LEU A 53 14.90 10.34 -13.75
N ARG A 54 14.42 9.28 -13.07
CA ARG A 54 15.30 8.24 -12.52
C ARG A 54 16.05 7.48 -13.60
N ASN A 55 15.47 7.36 -14.80
CA ASN A 55 16.12 6.72 -15.96
C ASN A 55 17.40 7.43 -16.44
N PHE A 56 17.64 8.69 -16.01
CA PHE A 56 18.85 9.45 -16.34
C PHE A 56 19.93 9.37 -15.26
N ILE A 57 19.70 8.61 -14.19
CA ILE A 57 20.71 8.40 -13.16
C ILE A 57 21.70 7.36 -13.68
N ILE A 58 22.99 7.74 -13.70
CA ILE A 58 24.08 6.88 -14.16
C ILE A 58 24.65 6.12 -12.96
N GLY A 59 24.74 4.82 -13.06
CA GLY A 59 25.32 3.93 -12.04
C GLY A 59 24.69 2.53 -12.11
N ASP A 60 25.25 1.61 -11.36
CA ASP A 60 24.72 0.26 -11.20
C ASP A 60 23.63 0.29 -10.12
N PHE A 61 22.38 0.33 -10.52
CA PHE A 61 21.23 0.37 -9.62
C PHE A 61 20.41 -0.90 -9.74
N ILE A 62 19.99 -1.42 -8.61
CA ILE A 62 19.00 -2.49 -8.52
C ILE A 62 17.70 -1.87 -8.01
N GLN A 63 16.62 -2.07 -8.75
CA GLN A 63 15.28 -1.72 -8.28
C GLN A 63 14.64 -2.97 -7.68
N ILE A 64 14.27 -2.86 -6.41
CA ILE A 64 13.47 -3.89 -5.72
C ILE A 64 12.08 -3.31 -5.51
N ASP A 65 11.06 -4.06 -5.90
CA ASP A 65 9.66 -3.67 -5.72
C ASP A 65 8.86 -4.87 -5.23
N LEU A 66 7.96 -4.65 -4.29
CA LEU A 66 7.06 -5.69 -3.79
C LEU A 66 5.81 -5.72 -4.67
N ALA A 67 5.65 -6.82 -5.40
CA ALA A 67 4.43 -7.04 -6.15
C ALA A 67 3.23 -7.13 -5.20
N ASN A 68 2.17 -6.37 -5.50
CA ASN A 68 0.94 -6.35 -4.70
C ASN A 68 1.15 -6.03 -3.21
N SER A 69 2.10 -5.13 -2.87
CA SER A 69 2.54 -4.87 -1.50
C SER A 69 1.37 -4.64 -0.54
N GLN A 70 0.43 -3.77 -0.86
CA GLN A 70 -0.67 -3.41 0.02
C GLN A 70 -1.66 -4.57 0.30
N PRO A 71 -2.16 -5.31 -0.72
CA PRO A 71 -2.95 -6.52 -0.48
C PRO A 71 -2.18 -7.57 0.30
N TYR A 72 -0.88 -7.73 0.02
CA TYR A 72 -0.02 -8.68 0.70
C TYR A 72 0.20 -8.33 2.18
N MET A 73 0.46 -7.06 2.50
CA MET A 73 0.55 -6.62 3.90
C MET A 73 -0.75 -6.88 4.66
N PHE A 74 -1.90 -6.73 4.00
CA PHE A 74 -3.18 -7.03 4.63
C PHE A 74 -3.38 -8.52 4.90
N ASN A 75 -2.83 -9.42 4.09
CA ASN A 75 -2.79 -10.86 4.42
C ASN A 75 -2.12 -11.11 5.78
N HIS A 76 -0.99 -10.48 6.02
CA HIS A 76 -0.30 -10.63 7.31
C HIS A 76 -1.16 -10.12 8.46
N LEU A 77 -1.89 -9.03 8.27
CA LEU A 77 -2.85 -8.55 9.26
C LEU A 77 -3.94 -9.58 9.54
N LEU A 78 -4.48 -10.22 8.51
CA LEU A 78 -5.50 -11.28 8.66
C LEU A 78 -4.94 -12.48 9.44
N ILE A 79 -3.72 -12.92 9.14
CA ILE A 79 -3.06 -14.03 9.84
C ILE A 79 -2.87 -13.70 11.33
N ILE A 80 -2.37 -12.49 11.64
CA ILE A 80 -2.21 -12.02 13.02
C ILE A 80 -3.55 -12.01 13.76
N LEU A 81 -4.62 -11.56 13.11
CA LEU A 81 -5.94 -11.55 13.70
C LEU A 81 -6.46 -12.96 13.97
N MET A 82 -6.27 -13.88 13.04
CA MET A 82 -6.70 -15.26 13.20
C MET A 82 -5.96 -15.95 14.34
N ASP A 83 -4.65 -15.73 14.47
CA ASP A 83 -3.85 -16.25 15.57
C ASP A 83 -4.32 -15.69 16.93
N LYS A 84 -4.51 -14.37 17.03
CA LYS A 84 -5.03 -13.70 18.24
C LYS A 84 -6.43 -14.17 18.64
N LEU A 85 -7.23 -14.60 17.69
CA LEU A 85 -8.59 -15.12 17.94
C LEU A 85 -8.62 -16.64 18.19
N ASN A 86 -7.45 -17.28 18.33
CA ASN A 86 -7.30 -18.75 18.48
C ASN A 86 -8.02 -19.54 17.37
N LEU A 87 -8.16 -18.96 16.21
CA LEU A 87 -8.66 -19.66 15.03
C LEU A 87 -7.45 -20.37 14.42
N SER A 88 -7.19 -21.59 14.86
CA SER A 88 -6.07 -22.43 14.42
C SER A 88 -5.98 -22.44 12.91
N TYR A 89 -5.05 -21.67 12.33
CA TYR A 89 -4.80 -21.74 10.91
C TYR A 89 -3.40 -21.25 10.53
N ILE A 90 -2.73 -22.09 9.75
CA ILE A 90 -1.61 -21.91 8.87
C ILE A 90 -0.24 -21.75 9.53
N ASP A 91 0.53 -22.80 9.31
CA ASP A 91 1.98 -22.81 9.26
C ASP A 91 2.43 -21.89 8.07
N VAL A 92 2.37 -20.59 8.30
CA VAL A 92 3.03 -19.63 7.44
C VAL A 92 4.30 -19.29 8.15
N ASP A 93 5.44 -19.66 7.55
CA ASP A 93 6.75 -19.11 7.89
C ASP A 93 6.70 -17.58 7.74
N ALA A 94 6.11 -16.92 8.71
CA ALA A 94 5.97 -15.47 8.73
C ALA A 94 7.09 -14.87 9.61
N PRO A 95 8.23 -14.48 9.04
CA PRO A 95 9.31 -13.82 9.78
C PRO A 95 9.01 -12.34 10.08
N ILE A 96 7.76 -11.89 9.89
CA ILE A 96 7.40 -10.51 10.16
C ILE A 96 7.23 -10.34 11.66
N ASN A 97 8.00 -9.44 12.21
CA ASN A 97 7.92 -9.04 13.59
C ASN A 97 6.48 -8.59 13.91
N LEU A 98 5.70 -9.49 14.49
CA LEU A 98 4.27 -9.31 14.82
C LEU A 98 4.02 -8.19 15.85
N LEU A 99 5.07 -7.53 16.31
CA LEU A 99 5.08 -6.49 17.32
C LEU A 99 5.07 -5.06 16.73
N ASN A 100 4.73 -4.91 15.43
CA ASN A 100 4.60 -3.56 14.88
C ASN A 100 3.57 -2.75 15.68
N PRO A 101 3.97 -1.66 16.37
CA PRO A 101 3.11 -0.92 17.29
C PRO A 101 1.89 -0.29 16.59
N PHE A 102 1.96 -0.04 15.29
CA PHE A 102 0.84 0.51 14.51
C PHE A 102 -0.21 -0.54 14.22
N VAL A 103 0.22 -1.77 13.92
CA VAL A 103 -0.69 -2.91 13.77
C VAL A 103 -1.36 -3.21 15.11
N ASP A 104 -0.63 -3.26 16.20
CA ASP A 104 -1.20 -3.47 17.52
C ASP A 104 -2.20 -2.36 17.90
N LYS A 105 -1.84 -1.09 17.65
CA LYS A 105 -2.76 0.05 17.86
C LYS A 105 -4.02 -0.08 16.99
N LEU A 106 -3.88 -0.50 15.73
CA LEU A 106 -5.00 -0.70 14.82
C LEU A 106 -5.92 -1.82 15.34
N LEU A 107 -5.35 -2.96 15.74
CA LEU A 107 -6.10 -4.11 16.24
C LEU A 107 -6.81 -3.84 17.57
N ARG A 108 -6.21 -3.04 18.47
CA ARG A 108 -6.87 -2.61 19.72
C ARG A 108 -8.10 -1.74 19.51
N GLN A 109 -8.31 -1.21 18.30
CA GLN A 109 -9.52 -0.47 17.97
C GLN A 109 -10.73 -1.38 17.72
N LEU A 110 -10.51 -2.66 17.47
CA LEU A 110 -11.57 -3.64 17.28
C LEU A 110 -12.15 -4.04 18.65
N ILE A 111 -13.33 -3.54 18.94
CA ILE A 111 -14.06 -3.89 20.19
C ILE A 111 -14.68 -5.29 20.06
N ASN A 112 -15.29 -5.57 18.92
CA ASN A 112 -15.87 -6.86 18.57
C ASN A 112 -15.47 -7.18 17.13
N PRO A 113 -14.33 -7.86 16.91
CA PRO A 113 -13.90 -8.19 15.56
C PRO A 113 -14.96 -9.09 14.89
N PRO A 114 -15.26 -8.87 13.61
CA PRO A 114 -16.18 -9.73 12.89
C PRO A 114 -15.60 -11.15 12.86
N ARG A 115 -16.47 -12.13 12.88
CA ARG A 115 -16.05 -13.50 12.62
C ARG A 115 -15.57 -13.59 11.17
N LEU A 116 -14.29 -13.87 10.99
CA LEU A 116 -13.72 -14.08 9.67
C LEU A 116 -14.12 -15.46 9.14
N ASP A 117 -14.49 -15.51 7.88
CA ASP A 117 -14.67 -16.77 7.18
C ASP A 117 -13.32 -17.28 6.69
N LEU A 118 -12.92 -18.46 7.15
CA LEU A 118 -11.64 -19.06 6.81
C LEU A 118 -11.49 -19.27 5.29
N THR A 119 -12.56 -19.65 4.61
CA THR A 119 -12.56 -19.87 3.16
C THR A 119 -12.27 -18.56 2.41
N GLU A 120 -12.86 -17.44 2.88
CA GLU A 120 -12.56 -16.12 2.33
C GLU A 120 -11.09 -15.74 2.55
N VAL A 121 -10.55 -15.96 3.75
CA VAL A 121 -9.16 -15.64 4.08
C VAL A 121 -8.18 -16.44 3.21
N ILE A 122 -8.41 -17.75 3.04
CA ILE A 122 -7.60 -18.60 2.17
C ILE A 122 -7.65 -18.07 0.73
N ARG A 123 -8.84 -17.84 0.19
CA ARG A 123 -9.04 -17.34 -1.17
C ARG A 123 -8.41 -15.96 -1.37
N TYR A 124 -8.54 -15.05 -0.40
CA TYR A 124 -7.91 -13.75 -0.44
C TYR A 124 -6.37 -13.88 -0.51
N ASN A 125 -5.79 -14.76 0.30
CA ASN A 125 -4.36 -15.05 0.27
C ASN A 125 -3.90 -15.59 -1.09
N GLU A 126 -4.58 -16.60 -1.62
CA GLU A 126 -4.26 -17.18 -2.93
C GLU A 126 -4.33 -16.13 -4.06
N TRP A 127 -5.37 -15.30 -4.07
CA TRP A 127 -5.55 -14.28 -5.09
C TRP A 127 -4.53 -13.14 -4.96
N THR A 128 -4.15 -12.79 -3.75
CA THR A 128 -3.12 -11.79 -3.49
C THR A 128 -1.75 -12.29 -3.92
N CYS A 129 -1.36 -13.49 -3.52
CA CYS A 129 -0.06 -14.08 -3.88
C CYS A 129 0.08 -14.33 -5.39
N SER A 130 -0.98 -14.74 -6.05
CA SER A 130 -0.99 -14.96 -7.51
C SER A 130 -1.18 -13.67 -8.34
N GLY A 131 -1.50 -12.55 -7.70
CA GLY A 131 -1.84 -11.29 -8.36
C GLY A 131 -3.23 -11.25 -9.00
N LYS A 132 -4.05 -12.28 -8.81
CA LYS A 132 -5.43 -12.37 -9.32
C LYS A 132 -6.41 -11.44 -8.61
N ILE A 133 -6.03 -10.86 -7.48
CA ILE A 133 -6.92 -9.98 -6.69
C ILE A 133 -7.49 -8.81 -7.52
N TYR A 134 -6.75 -8.34 -8.54
CA TYR A 134 -7.20 -7.27 -9.42
C TYR A 134 -8.15 -7.76 -10.51
N ASP A 135 -8.13 -9.06 -10.82
CA ASP A 135 -9.01 -9.65 -11.83
C ASP A 135 -10.47 -9.58 -11.38
N LEU A 136 -10.72 -9.46 -10.07
CA LEU A 136 -12.01 -9.16 -9.50
C LEU A 136 -12.68 -7.93 -10.15
N PHE A 137 -11.91 -6.92 -10.48
CA PHE A 137 -12.42 -5.68 -11.07
C PHE A 137 -12.40 -5.72 -12.60
N THR A 138 -11.34 -6.23 -13.20
CA THR A 138 -11.26 -6.35 -14.68
C THR A 138 -12.29 -7.31 -15.24
N SER A 139 -12.71 -8.32 -14.47
CA SER A 139 -13.77 -9.26 -14.89
C SER A 139 -15.18 -8.67 -14.82
N ASN A 140 -15.38 -7.64 -14.00
CA ASN A 140 -16.68 -7.00 -13.82
C ASN A 140 -16.83 -5.69 -14.60
N PHE A 141 -15.72 -5.09 -15.02
CA PHE A 141 -15.68 -3.83 -15.75
C PHE A 141 -14.66 -3.90 -16.89
N ASP A 142 -14.93 -3.17 -17.94
CA ASP A 142 -13.98 -2.98 -19.06
C ASP A 142 -12.93 -1.93 -18.65
N ILE A 143 -12.05 -2.31 -17.72
CA ILE A 143 -10.98 -1.47 -17.18
C ILE A 143 -9.62 -2.15 -17.28
N THR A 144 -8.59 -1.34 -17.35
CA THR A 144 -7.21 -1.81 -17.36
C THR A 144 -6.80 -2.35 -15.99
N ARG A 145 -5.71 -3.14 -15.95
CA ARG A 145 -5.15 -3.63 -14.68
C ARG A 145 -4.69 -2.50 -13.76
N ASP A 146 -4.23 -1.39 -14.28
CA ASP A 146 -3.80 -0.24 -13.46
C ASP A 146 -5.02 0.46 -12.85
N GLU A 147 -6.09 0.62 -13.59
CA GLU A 147 -7.37 1.09 -13.03
C GLU A 147 -7.94 0.11 -11.99
N ALA A 148 -7.84 -1.19 -12.22
CA ALA A 148 -8.24 -2.21 -11.24
C ALA A 148 -7.47 -2.10 -9.92
N LYS A 149 -6.18 -1.76 -9.96
CA LYS A 149 -5.39 -1.44 -8.76
C LYS A 149 -5.93 -0.22 -8.03
N GLU A 150 -6.27 0.84 -8.75
CA GLU A 150 -6.88 2.04 -8.15
C GLU A 150 -8.24 1.71 -7.51
N TRP A 151 -9.05 0.90 -8.15
CA TRP A 151 -10.34 0.47 -7.62
C TRP A 151 -10.18 -0.39 -6.36
N PHE A 152 -9.22 -1.32 -6.37
CA PHE A 152 -8.88 -2.09 -5.18
C PHE A 152 -8.47 -1.20 -4.01
N LEU A 153 -7.50 -0.29 -4.23
CA LEU A 153 -7.04 0.64 -3.21
C LEU A 153 -8.15 1.55 -2.71
N ALA A 154 -9.07 1.93 -3.60
CA ALA A 154 -10.24 2.74 -3.23
C ALA A 154 -11.22 1.95 -2.36
N ALA A 155 -11.50 0.68 -2.68
CA ALA A 155 -12.34 -0.18 -1.84
C ALA A 155 -11.74 -0.34 -0.42
N PHE A 156 -10.41 -0.50 -0.34
CA PHE A 156 -9.70 -0.67 0.92
C PHE A 156 -9.59 0.60 1.76
N TYR A 157 -9.15 1.71 1.15
CA TYR A 157 -8.67 2.88 1.91
C TYR A 157 -9.59 4.08 1.87
N SER A 158 -10.56 4.14 0.97
CA SER A 158 -11.51 5.25 0.99
C SER A 158 -12.37 5.23 2.25
N SER A 159 -12.85 6.40 2.67
CA SER A 159 -13.79 6.52 3.80
C SER A 159 -14.99 5.59 3.61
N ASN A 160 -15.48 5.03 4.72
CA ASN A 160 -16.69 4.19 4.71
C ASN A 160 -17.91 4.89 4.08
N TYR A 161 -17.96 6.21 4.15
CA TYR A 161 -19.06 7.06 3.67
C TYR A 161 -18.82 7.65 2.26
N SER A 162 -17.68 7.37 1.64
CA SER A 162 -17.37 7.87 0.31
C SER A 162 -18.23 7.14 -0.74
N GLU A 163 -19.04 7.88 -1.49
CA GLU A 163 -19.79 7.38 -2.63
C GLU A 163 -18.89 7.14 -3.86
N LYS A 164 -17.75 7.82 -3.93
CA LYS A 164 -16.75 7.54 -4.95
C LYS A 164 -16.30 6.08 -4.81
N TYR A 165 -16.27 5.35 -5.88
CA TYR A 165 -15.93 3.92 -5.92
C TYR A 165 -16.90 3.02 -5.13
N LYS A 166 -18.16 3.38 -5.02
CA LYS A 166 -19.18 2.55 -4.37
C LYS A 166 -19.27 1.16 -5.02
N GLU A 167 -19.24 1.11 -6.33
CA GLU A 167 -19.26 -0.14 -7.10
C GLU A 167 -18.07 -1.04 -6.76
N ALA A 168 -16.85 -0.49 -6.64
CA ALA A 168 -15.68 -1.25 -6.22
C ALA A 168 -15.85 -1.85 -4.81
N LYS A 169 -16.47 -1.10 -3.89
CA LYS A 169 -16.76 -1.59 -2.53
C LYS A 169 -17.79 -2.71 -2.53
N GLU A 170 -18.86 -2.60 -3.34
CA GLU A 170 -19.89 -3.62 -3.41
C GLU A 170 -19.38 -4.91 -4.05
N ILE A 171 -18.55 -4.83 -5.08
CA ILE A 171 -17.91 -6.01 -5.69
C ILE A 171 -16.98 -6.69 -4.70
N PHE A 172 -16.11 -5.92 -4.03
CA PHE A 172 -15.21 -6.48 -3.03
C PHE A 172 -15.99 -7.10 -1.86
N LYS A 173 -17.06 -6.48 -1.41
CA LYS A 173 -17.95 -6.98 -0.37
C LYS A 173 -18.68 -8.26 -0.78
N ALA A 174 -19.10 -8.37 -2.04
CA ALA A 174 -19.77 -9.58 -2.54
C ALA A 174 -18.83 -10.79 -2.55
N GLU A 175 -17.56 -10.58 -2.87
CA GLU A 175 -16.55 -11.65 -2.95
C GLU A 175 -15.94 -11.99 -1.58
N PHE A 176 -15.71 -10.98 -0.74
CA PHE A 176 -15.05 -11.08 0.57
C PHE A 176 -15.86 -10.38 1.68
N PRO A 177 -17.08 -10.82 1.99
CA PRO A 177 -17.94 -10.13 2.93
C PRO A 177 -17.35 -9.99 4.34
N SER A 178 -16.78 -11.04 4.92
CA SER A 178 -16.21 -10.97 6.28
C SER A 178 -14.98 -10.06 6.34
N ILE A 179 -14.12 -10.11 5.33
CA ILE A 179 -12.95 -9.25 5.19
C ILE A 179 -13.38 -7.79 4.97
N TYR A 180 -14.39 -7.54 4.15
CA TYR A 180 -14.91 -6.19 3.95
C TYR A 180 -15.44 -5.57 5.24
N TYR A 181 -16.19 -6.33 6.05
CA TYR A 181 -16.67 -5.86 7.34
C TYR A 181 -15.53 -5.57 8.32
N LEU A 182 -14.47 -6.37 8.33
CA LEU A 182 -13.27 -6.10 9.10
C LEU A 182 -12.64 -4.76 8.67
N ILE A 183 -12.40 -4.58 7.37
CA ILE A 183 -11.84 -3.33 6.82
C ILE A 183 -12.71 -2.12 7.22
N LYS A 184 -14.03 -2.28 7.15
CA LYS A 184 -14.96 -1.23 7.55
C LYS A 184 -14.82 -0.86 9.03
N GLN A 185 -14.68 -1.85 9.91
CA GLN A 185 -14.48 -1.61 11.35
C GLN A 185 -13.14 -0.94 11.65
N LEU A 186 -12.06 -1.36 10.99
CA LEU A 186 -10.72 -0.75 11.15
C LEU A 186 -10.68 0.73 10.78
N LYS A 187 -11.63 1.19 9.93
CA LYS A 187 -11.73 2.58 9.47
C LYS A 187 -12.76 3.42 10.23
N VAL A 188 -13.41 2.90 11.28
CA VAL A 188 -14.49 3.63 11.98
C VAL A 188 -13.98 4.87 12.68
N LYS A 189 -12.86 4.76 13.41
CA LYS A 189 -12.30 5.89 14.19
C LYS A 189 -11.48 6.84 13.33
N GLU A 190 -10.68 6.28 12.45
CA GLU A 190 -9.79 7.02 11.56
C GLU A 190 -9.68 6.27 10.24
N TYR A 191 -10.21 6.83 9.15
CA TYR A 191 -10.24 6.14 7.85
C TYR A 191 -8.85 5.87 7.29
N ALA A 192 -7.85 6.70 7.65
CA ALA A 192 -6.47 6.55 7.21
C ALA A 192 -5.67 5.51 8.02
N ALA A 193 -6.18 5.06 9.18
CA ALA A 193 -5.44 4.19 10.09
C ALA A 193 -4.99 2.89 9.42
N LEU A 194 -5.84 2.28 8.59
CA LEU A 194 -5.49 1.06 7.87
C LEU A 194 -4.35 1.31 6.86
N SER A 195 -4.42 2.37 6.07
CA SER A 195 -3.38 2.67 5.07
C SER A 195 -2.05 3.01 5.73
N ILE A 196 -2.08 3.72 6.85
CA ILE A 196 -0.90 4.03 7.65
C ILE A 196 -0.26 2.74 8.18
N ALA A 197 -1.05 1.84 8.75
CA ALA A 197 -0.55 0.57 9.27
C ALA A 197 0.08 -0.30 8.15
N MET A 198 -0.55 -0.39 6.98
CA MET A 198 0.01 -1.15 5.85
C MET A 198 1.30 -0.54 5.33
N GLN A 199 1.40 0.78 5.24
CA GLN A 199 2.62 1.48 4.83
C GLN A 199 3.76 1.33 5.86
N ASN A 200 3.43 1.28 7.15
CA ASN A 200 4.41 0.99 8.19
C ASN A 200 4.96 -0.43 8.07
N LEU A 201 4.10 -1.44 7.88
CA LEU A 201 4.54 -2.81 7.66
C LEU A 201 5.45 -2.93 6.44
N GLU A 202 5.06 -2.29 5.33
CA GLU A 202 5.88 -2.25 4.12
C GLU A 202 7.25 -1.62 4.39
N SER A 203 7.28 -0.49 5.11
CA SER A 203 8.51 0.22 5.47
C SER A 203 9.42 -0.62 6.38
N ASP A 204 8.87 -1.29 7.37
CA ASP A 204 9.62 -2.18 8.27
C ASP A 204 10.31 -3.30 7.49
N ILE A 205 9.61 -3.94 6.56
CA ILE A 205 10.19 -4.98 5.71
C ILE A 205 11.35 -4.42 4.88
N PHE A 206 11.16 -3.26 4.23
CA PHE A 206 12.21 -2.67 3.42
C PHE A 206 13.42 -2.24 4.24
N ILE A 207 13.21 -1.59 5.38
CA ILE A 207 14.31 -1.06 6.20
C ILE A 207 15.02 -2.18 6.95
N GLU A 208 14.27 -3.08 7.59
CA GLU A 208 14.84 -4.07 8.50
C GLU A 208 15.37 -5.32 7.78
N THR A 209 14.83 -5.64 6.60
CA THR A 209 15.14 -6.90 5.92
C THR A 209 15.94 -6.70 4.64
N ILE A 210 15.68 -5.63 3.88
CA ILE A 210 16.25 -5.44 2.55
C ILE A 210 17.40 -4.42 2.57
N ALA A 211 17.28 -3.35 3.37
CA ALA A 211 18.25 -2.26 3.39
C ALA A 211 19.42 -2.48 4.38
N ARG A 212 19.36 -3.49 5.23
CA ARG A 212 20.46 -3.95 6.10
C ARG A 212 21.32 -4.97 5.37
#